data_a2035c56ed9f39497db1983baa6f5f19
#
_entry.id   a2035c56ed9f39497db1983baa6f5f19
#
_cell.length_a   1.000
_cell.length_b   1.000
_cell.length_c   1.000
_cell.angle_alpha   90.00
_cell.angle_beta   90.00
_cell.angle_gamma   90.00
#
_symmetry.space_group_name_H-M   'P 1'
#
loop_
_entity.id
_entity.type
_entity.pdbx_description
1 polymer ?
#
loop_
_entity_poly.entity_id
_entity_poly.type
_entity_poly.pdbx_seq_one_letter_code
_entity_poly.pdbx_strand_id
1 'polypeptide(L)'
;MNILYSKSHPKIKNFLVSTKSRYLFNKKYGNIFKIFYESLRKDQINADSLASNNLNEFYEFIKSNHIYYRNYFDNFTNIHMDKNTAKKDHSLIKNGNPFYKVYSSGTTGNPICIPYSIEALQKEYAFWWYHRSFGGIKQGDRIATIAGHKVIDVKQKKPPYWVYNNNENQILFSSYHLSNINIKYYIEELNKSKPLLIHGYPSSIYLLALYIINNNILLNFQPKMIVASSETLLDQHRKIIEKAFKTKVYIWYGNTEQCGHITECEYGKLHIQPRHSYVRILDDKNQDVKEGGRGRIVGTNFLNKCFPLINYDTNDYVTLSSNQTCQCKRPGKIIEKIDGRIEDYIITPEKNLIGRLDHLFKHSENVIHAQIEQNNINEIVIHINKNEKYSNKEEKLILDEARERLGKTIIINFDYDTPIIKDNNSKFRFIKQNINIKEILK
;
A
#
# COMPACT_ATOMS: atom_id res chain seq x y z
N MET A 1 4.65 -0.99 22.28
CA MET A 1 5.43 -2.24 22.50
C MET A 1 5.73 -2.34 23.99
N ASN A 2 5.50 -3.50 24.63
CA ASN A 2 5.72 -3.68 26.07
C ASN A 2 7.24 -3.55 26.37
N ILE A 3 7.60 -2.84 27.43
CA ILE A 3 9.00 -2.57 27.83
C ILE A 3 9.79 -3.89 28.03
N LEU A 4 9.15 -4.92 28.57
CA LEU A 4 9.72 -6.25 28.73
C LEU A 4 10.09 -6.90 27.38
N TYR A 5 9.24 -6.76 26.37
CA TYR A 5 9.50 -7.26 25.02
C TYR A 5 10.67 -6.50 24.37
N SER A 6 10.71 -5.17 24.48
CA SER A 6 11.73 -4.35 23.83
C SER A 6 13.15 -4.71 24.29
N LYS A 7 13.32 -5.00 25.59
CA LYS A 7 14.60 -5.35 26.22
C LYS A 7 14.95 -6.83 26.15
N SER A 8 14.04 -7.71 25.69
CA SER A 8 14.32 -9.15 25.69
C SER A 8 15.34 -9.58 24.63
N HIS A 9 16.00 -10.71 24.89
CA HIS A 9 16.97 -11.31 23.95
C HIS A 9 16.29 -11.66 22.61
N PRO A 10 16.97 -11.59 21.44
CA PRO A 10 16.38 -11.89 20.13
C PRO A 10 15.66 -13.25 20.05
N LYS A 11 16.20 -14.31 20.67
CA LYS A 11 15.54 -15.63 20.71
C LYS A 11 14.20 -15.59 21.42
N ILE A 12 14.07 -14.80 22.50
CA ILE A 12 12.82 -14.61 23.23
C ILE A 12 11.81 -13.84 22.36
N LYS A 13 12.26 -12.80 21.64
CA LYS A 13 11.41 -12.07 20.68
C LYS A 13 10.86 -13.00 19.60
N ASN A 14 11.72 -13.84 19.02
CA ASN A 14 11.30 -14.84 18.02
C ASN A 14 10.27 -15.82 18.58
N PHE A 15 10.49 -16.31 19.80
CA PHE A 15 9.54 -17.21 20.47
C PHE A 15 8.19 -16.54 20.70
N LEU A 16 8.17 -15.32 21.25
CA LEU A 16 6.93 -14.58 21.51
C LEU A 16 6.15 -14.25 20.24
N VAL A 17 6.84 -13.84 19.17
CA VAL A 17 6.23 -13.57 17.87
C VAL A 17 5.64 -14.85 17.27
N SER A 18 6.38 -15.95 17.32
CA SER A 18 5.94 -17.25 16.80
C SER A 18 4.73 -17.81 17.59
N THR A 19 4.73 -17.67 18.92
CA THR A 19 3.63 -18.10 19.78
C THR A 19 2.37 -17.29 19.49
N LYS A 20 2.48 -15.95 19.38
CA LYS A 20 1.36 -15.10 18.99
C LYS A 20 0.83 -15.48 17.61
N SER A 21 1.73 -15.71 16.64
CA SER A 21 1.35 -16.14 15.30
C SER A 21 0.65 -17.49 15.31
N ARG A 22 1.12 -18.46 16.11
CA ARG A 22 0.48 -19.76 16.27
C ARG A 22 -0.95 -19.65 16.83
N TYR A 23 -1.16 -18.81 17.83
CA TYR A 23 -2.50 -18.52 18.35
C TYR A 23 -3.43 -17.94 17.27
N LEU A 24 -2.92 -17.04 16.44
CA LEU A 24 -3.69 -16.40 15.37
C LEU A 24 -3.83 -17.29 14.14
N PHE A 25 -2.99 -18.31 13.97
CA PHE A 25 -2.93 -19.13 12.75
C PHE A 25 -4.27 -19.79 12.43
N ASN A 26 -4.87 -20.49 13.37
CA ASN A 26 -6.19 -21.12 13.18
C ASN A 26 -7.32 -20.10 12.96
N LYS A 27 -7.13 -18.86 13.42
CA LYS A 27 -8.08 -17.78 13.21
C LYS A 27 -7.99 -17.18 11.82
N LYS A 28 -6.77 -17.16 11.23
CA LYS A 28 -6.50 -16.71 9.86
C LYS A 28 -6.85 -17.77 8.81
N TYR A 29 -6.57 -19.04 9.10
CA TYR A 29 -6.55 -20.15 8.14
C TYR A 29 -7.56 -21.26 8.49
N GLY A 30 -8.75 -20.88 8.92
CA GLY A 30 -9.85 -21.81 9.22
C GLY A 30 -10.60 -22.28 7.96
N ASN A 31 -11.76 -22.91 8.16
CA ASN A 31 -12.55 -23.47 7.05
C ASN A 31 -13.03 -22.43 6.05
N ILE A 32 -13.41 -21.22 6.52
CA ILE A 32 -13.84 -20.13 5.63
C ILE A 32 -12.70 -19.73 4.71
N PHE A 33 -11.47 -19.61 5.24
CA PHE A 33 -10.28 -19.36 4.41
C PHE A 33 -10.14 -20.42 3.31
N LYS A 34 -10.17 -21.70 3.66
CA LYS A 34 -9.96 -22.79 2.72
C LYS A 34 -11.00 -22.78 1.59
N ILE A 35 -12.28 -22.75 1.96
CA ILE A 35 -13.39 -22.74 0.99
C ILE A 35 -13.31 -21.51 0.10
N PHE A 36 -13.08 -20.33 0.68
CA PHE A 36 -13.05 -19.09 -0.08
C PHE A 36 -11.81 -19.00 -0.97
N TYR A 37 -10.64 -19.43 -0.50
CA TYR A 37 -9.41 -19.49 -1.30
C TYR A 37 -9.57 -20.39 -2.53
N GLU A 38 -10.14 -21.58 -2.38
CA GLU A 38 -10.40 -22.48 -3.49
C GLU A 38 -11.42 -21.90 -4.48
N SER A 39 -12.44 -21.19 -3.98
CA SER A 39 -13.40 -20.52 -4.86
C SER A 39 -12.76 -19.39 -5.67
N LEU A 40 -11.83 -18.62 -5.09
CA LEU A 40 -11.09 -17.59 -5.83
C LEU A 40 -10.27 -18.15 -6.99
N ARG A 41 -9.79 -19.40 -6.86
CA ARG A 41 -9.00 -20.07 -7.90
C ARG A 41 -9.84 -20.64 -9.05
N LYS A 42 -11.11 -20.94 -8.79
CA LYS A 42 -12.01 -21.61 -9.76
C LYS A 42 -12.85 -20.64 -10.56
N ASP A 43 -13.17 -19.46 -10.00
CA ASP A 43 -14.12 -18.55 -10.60
C ASP A 43 -13.50 -17.71 -11.73
N GLN A 44 -14.02 -17.90 -12.94
CA GLN A 44 -13.75 -17.08 -14.12
C GLN A 44 -15.03 -16.40 -14.62
N ILE A 45 -15.90 -15.98 -13.70
CA ILE A 45 -17.22 -15.39 -14.01
C ILE A 45 -17.07 -13.91 -14.36
N ASN A 46 -18.02 -13.38 -15.13
CA ASN A 46 -18.13 -11.96 -15.45
C ASN A 46 -18.07 -11.09 -14.18
N ALA A 47 -17.10 -10.20 -14.12
CA ALA A 47 -16.76 -9.40 -12.94
C ALA A 47 -17.88 -8.48 -12.47
N ASP A 48 -18.60 -7.87 -13.40
CA ASP A 48 -19.63 -6.88 -13.06
C ASP A 48 -20.86 -7.56 -12.46
N SER A 49 -21.29 -8.70 -13.00
CA SER A 49 -22.38 -9.48 -12.42
C SER A 49 -22.02 -10.02 -11.04
N LEU A 50 -20.78 -10.49 -10.87
CA LEU A 50 -20.28 -11.00 -9.61
C LEU A 50 -20.23 -9.91 -8.53
N ALA A 51 -19.72 -8.73 -8.86
CA ALA A 51 -19.66 -7.59 -7.94
C ALA A 51 -21.07 -7.10 -7.56
N SER A 52 -21.98 -7.04 -8.52
CA SER A 52 -23.38 -6.62 -8.30
C SER A 52 -24.15 -7.62 -7.43
N ASN A 53 -23.96 -8.92 -7.65
CA ASN A 53 -24.60 -9.95 -6.82
C ASN A 53 -24.10 -9.89 -5.38
N ASN A 54 -22.80 -9.79 -5.16
CA ASN A 54 -22.23 -9.63 -3.82
C ASN A 54 -22.73 -8.35 -3.13
N LEU A 55 -22.89 -7.27 -3.88
CA LEU A 55 -23.43 -6.01 -3.37
C LEU A 55 -24.89 -6.16 -2.91
N ASN A 56 -25.73 -6.79 -3.73
CA ASN A 56 -27.14 -7.03 -3.42
C ASN A 56 -27.28 -7.91 -2.18
N GLU A 57 -26.54 -9.02 -2.09
CA GLU A 57 -26.53 -9.88 -0.88
C GLU A 57 -26.07 -9.11 0.36
N PHE A 58 -25.09 -8.22 0.21
CA PHE A 58 -24.61 -7.39 1.29
C PHE A 58 -25.68 -6.38 1.74
N TYR A 59 -26.38 -5.74 0.81
CA TYR A 59 -27.47 -4.81 1.12
C TYR A 59 -28.63 -5.49 1.83
N GLU A 60 -29.04 -6.69 1.40
CA GLU A 60 -30.07 -7.45 2.12
C GLU A 60 -29.63 -7.82 3.54
N PHE A 61 -28.36 -8.19 3.72
CA PHE A 61 -27.81 -8.39 5.07
C PHE A 61 -27.89 -7.10 5.91
N ILE A 62 -27.51 -5.95 5.35
CA ILE A 62 -27.50 -4.65 6.05
C ILE A 62 -28.93 -4.25 6.44
N LYS A 63 -29.90 -4.37 5.54
CA LYS A 63 -31.32 -4.10 5.81
C LYS A 63 -31.84 -4.88 7.01
N SER A 64 -31.50 -6.16 7.05
CA SER A 64 -32.00 -7.06 8.10
C SER A 64 -31.29 -6.90 9.44
N ASN A 65 -30.02 -6.50 9.45
CA ASN A 65 -29.17 -6.64 10.64
C ASN A 65 -28.56 -5.33 11.16
N HIS A 66 -28.78 -4.18 10.47
CA HIS A 66 -28.00 -2.98 10.80
C HIS A 66 -28.86 -1.73 11.01
N ILE A 67 -28.98 -1.28 12.27
CA ILE A 67 -29.85 -0.15 12.66
C ILE A 67 -29.40 1.16 12.03
N TYR A 68 -28.09 1.44 11.97
CA TYR A 68 -27.54 2.68 11.44
C TYR A 68 -28.01 2.99 10.02
N TYR A 69 -28.13 1.95 9.17
CA TYR A 69 -28.48 2.10 7.76
C TYR A 69 -29.98 2.05 7.48
N ARG A 70 -30.84 1.88 8.50
CA ARG A 70 -32.31 1.79 8.31
C ARG A 70 -32.92 2.99 7.57
N ASN A 71 -32.36 4.17 7.77
CA ASN A 71 -32.86 5.40 7.12
C ASN A 71 -32.47 5.52 5.64
N TYR A 72 -31.67 4.56 5.11
CA TYR A 72 -31.17 4.55 3.75
C TYR A 72 -31.66 3.37 2.92
N PHE A 73 -32.63 2.58 3.42
CA PHE A 73 -33.06 1.33 2.79
C PHE A 73 -33.57 1.48 1.37
N ASP A 74 -34.19 2.62 1.05
CA ASP A 74 -34.75 2.86 -0.28
C ASP A 74 -33.67 3.26 -1.30
N ASN A 75 -32.53 3.79 -0.86
CA ASN A 75 -31.47 4.18 -1.76
C ASN A 75 -30.07 4.25 -1.10
N PHE A 76 -29.37 3.12 -1.08
CA PHE A 76 -27.97 3.06 -0.61
C PHE A 76 -27.00 3.87 -1.50
N THR A 77 -27.40 4.23 -2.72
CA THR A 77 -26.54 5.06 -3.61
C THR A 77 -26.35 6.47 -3.08
N ASN A 78 -27.28 6.97 -2.25
CA ASN A 78 -27.21 8.29 -1.63
C ASN A 78 -26.30 8.36 -0.40
N ILE A 79 -25.77 7.23 0.05
CA ILE A 79 -24.80 7.22 1.16
C ILE A 79 -23.45 7.68 0.63
N HIS A 80 -22.90 8.72 1.24
CA HIS A 80 -21.53 9.16 1.04
C HIS A 80 -20.81 9.11 2.38
N MET A 81 -19.84 8.25 2.50
CA MET A 81 -19.07 8.06 3.72
C MET A 81 -17.60 8.39 3.49
N ASP A 82 -17.04 9.14 4.39
CA ASP A 82 -15.60 9.39 4.48
C ASP A 82 -15.03 8.94 5.83
N LYS A 83 -13.74 9.14 6.02
CA LYS A 83 -13.06 8.80 7.25
C LYS A 83 -13.63 9.54 8.48
N ASN A 84 -14.04 10.79 8.32
CA ASN A 84 -14.56 11.61 9.42
C ASN A 84 -15.94 11.10 9.85
N THR A 85 -16.82 10.84 8.87
CA THR A 85 -18.14 10.24 9.11
C THR A 85 -18.00 8.88 9.78
N ALA A 86 -17.15 7.99 9.23
CA ALA A 86 -16.92 6.67 9.81
C ALA A 86 -16.36 6.69 11.24
N LYS A 87 -15.61 7.75 11.61
CA LYS A 87 -15.14 7.97 12.97
C LYS A 87 -16.22 8.49 13.90
N LYS A 88 -16.94 9.53 13.46
CA LYS A 88 -18.03 10.15 14.21
C LYS A 88 -19.08 9.09 14.56
N ASP A 89 -19.47 8.29 13.60
CA ASP A 89 -20.54 7.32 13.73
C ASP A 89 -20.04 5.90 14.05
N HIS A 90 -18.80 5.76 14.50
CA HIS A 90 -18.13 4.47 14.70
C HIS A 90 -18.93 3.48 15.57
N SER A 91 -19.51 3.93 16.66
CA SER A 91 -20.31 3.09 17.55
C SER A 91 -21.63 2.64 16.92
N LEU A 92 -22.20 3.46 16.04
CA LEU A 92 -23.44 3.18 15.32
C LEU A 92 -23.22 2.24 14.13
N ILE A 93 -22.06 2.38 13.46
CA ILE A 93 -21.68 1.52 12.33
C ILE A 93 -21.23 0.14 12.80
N LYS A 94 -20.59 0.06 13.97
CA LYS A 94 -20.11 -1.21 14.53
C LYS A 94 -21.26 -2.16 14.80
N ASN A 95 -21.17 -3.40 14.27
CA ASN A 95 -22.15 -4.46 14.44
C ASN A 95 -21.48 -5.73 15.01
N GLY A 96 -22.15 -6.37 15.97
CA GLY A 96 -21.67 -7.62 16.56
C GLY A 96 -20.36 -7.49 17.37
N ASN A 97 -19.74 -8.64 17.65
CA ASN A 97 -18.53 -8.77 18.43
C ASN A 97 -17.32 -9.00 17.53
N PRO A 98 -16.47 -7.97 17.29
CA PRO A 98 -15.27 -8.14 16.47
C PRO A 98 -14.26 -9.03 17.20
N PHE A 99 -13.58 -9.85 16.42
CA PHE A 99 -12.44 -10.64 16.90
C PHE A 99 -11.13 -9.83 16.94
N TYR A 100 -10.92 -8.96 15.96
CA TYR A 100 -9.66 -8.26 15.76
C TYR A 100 -9.89 -6.78 15.46
N LYS A 101 -9.01 -5.93 15.96
CA LYS A 101 -9.06 -4.49 15.70
C LYS A 101 -7.82 -4.07 14.91
N VAL A 102 -8.03 -3.39 13.81
CA VAL A 102 -6.98 -2.81 12.97
C VAL A 102 -7.11 -1.30 12.97
N TYR A 103 -5.99 -0.61 13.01
CA TYR A 103 -5.97 0.84 12.96
C TYR A 103 -5.43 1.30 11.61
N SER A 104 -6.14 2.20 10.94
CA SER A 104 -5.64 2.80 9.71
C SER A 104 -4.39 3.63 10.00
N SER A 105 -3.47 3.70 9.02
CA SER A 105 -2.36 4.64 9.09
C SER A 105 -2.91 6.06 8.89
N GLY A 106 -3.18 6.76 9.99
CA GLY A 106 -3.63 8.15 9.90
C GLY A 106 -2.49 9.05 9.41
N THR A 107 -2.43 9.35 8.13
CA THR A 107 -1.49 10.34 7.56
C THR A 107 -1.69 11.74 8.16
N THR A 108 -2.89 12.01 8.65
CA THR A 108 -3.27 13.23 9.39
C THR A 108 -3.17 13.09 10.92
N GLY A 109 -2.45 12.05 11.42
CA GLY A 109 -2.27 11.84 12.87
C GLY A 109 -3.47 11.24 13.60
N ASN A 110 -4.59 10.99 12.92
CA ASN A 110 -5.82 10.53 13.57
C ASN A 110 -6.34 9.21 12.95
N PRO A 111 -5.85 8.02 13.41
CA PRO A 111 -6.25 6.72 12.89
C PRO A 111 -7.71 6.39 13.18
N ILE A 112 -8.37 5.63 12.29
CA ILE A 112 -9.65 5.00 12.58
C ILE A 112 -9.42 3.54 13.00
N CYS A 113 -10.17 3.08 14.00
CA CYS A 113 -10.19 1.69 14.42
C CYS A 113 -11.24 0.93 13.60
N ILE A 114 -10.81 -0.05 12.83
CA ILE A 114 -11.71 -0.92 12.07
C ILE A 114 -11.79 -2.28 12.78
N PRO A 115 -12.94 -2.64 13.33
CA PRO A 115 -13.16 -3.94 13.93
C PRO A 115 -13.41 -5.00 12.84
N TYR A 116 -12.73 -6.15 12.92
CA TYR A 116 -12.86 -7.26 11.97
C TYR A 116 -13.50 -8.48 12.64
N SER A 117 -14.41 -9.15 11.93
CA SER A 117 -14.84 -10.51 12.27
C SER A 117 -13.75 -11.54 11.91
N ILE A 118 -13.87 -12.75 12.44
CA ILE A 118 -13.02 -13.89 12.02
C ILE A 118 -13.24 -14.18 10.54
N GLU A 119 -14.48 -14.09 10.06
CA GLU A 119 -14.82 -14.29 8.65
C GLU A 119 -14.09 -13.28 7.75
N ALA A 120 -14.18 -11.97 8.06
CA ALA A 120 -13.49 -10.93 7.31
C ALA A 120 -11.97 -11.17 7.29
N LEU A 121 -11.38 -11.55 8.44
CA LEU A 121 -9.97 -11.85 8.55
C LEU A 121 -9.58 -13.03 7.66
N GLN A 122 -10.34 -14.12 7.67
CA GLN A 122 -10.05 -15.32 6.87
C GLN A 122 -10.17 -15.07 5.38
N LYS A 123 -11.20 -14.32 4.95
CA LYS A 123 -11.36 -13.92 3.53
C LYS A 123 -10.24 -12.99 3.05
N GLU A 124 -9.80 -12.04 3.89
CA GLU A 124 -8.66 -11.17 3.60
C GLU A 124 -7.37 -11.98 3.37
N TYR A 125 -7.09 -12.96 4.26
CA TYR A 125 -5.94 -13.84 4.08
C TYR A 125 -6.07 -14.76 2.85
N ALA A 126 -7.28 -15.12 2.44
CA ALA A 126 -7.50 -15.86 1.20
C ALA A 126 -7.12 -15.03 -0.04
N PHE A 127 -7.51 -13.75 -0.11
CA PHE A 127 -7.03 -12.83 -1.15
C PHE A 127 -5.51 -12.68 -1.11
N TRP A 128 -4.93 -12.55 0.10
CA TRP A 128 -3.51 -12.41 0.28
C TRP A 128 -2.75 -13.58 -0.35
N TRP A 129 -3.16 -14.83 -0.09
CA TRP A 129 -2.56 -16.03 -0.66
C TRP A 129 -2.92 -16.23 -2.14
N TYR A 130 -4.13 -15.85 -2.55
CA TYR A 130 -4.52 -15.89 -3.95
C TYR A 130 -3.60 -15.05 -4.83
N HIS A 131 -3.31 -13.81 -4.43
CA HIS A 131 -2.36 -12.97 -5.16
C HIS A 131 -0.94 -13.57 -5.18
N ARG A 132 -0.45 -14.13 -4.07
CA ARG A 132 0.90 -14.73 -4.00
C ARG A 132 1.00 -15.96 -4.88
N SER A 133 -0.08 -16.67 -5.12
CA SER A 133 -0.11 -17.81 -6.03
C SER A 133 0.20 -17.42 -7.48
N PHE A 134 0.03 -16.16 -7.90
CA PHE A 134 0.40 -15.67 -9.24
C PHE A 134 1.91 -15.76 -9.49
N GLY A 135 2.72 -15.59 -8.46
CA GLY A 135 4.18 -15.80 -8.50
C GLY A 135 4.61 -17.20 -8.06
N GLY A 136 3.67 -18.16 -7.94
CA GLY A 136 3.98 -19.54 -7.55
C GLY A 136 4.34 -19.71 -6.05
N ILE A 137 3.96 -18.75 -5.19
CA ILE A 137 4.18 -18.80 -3.74
C ILE A 137 3.08 -19.62 -3.07
N LYS A 138 3.46 -20.49 -2.13
CA LYS A 138 2.57 -21.38 -1.37
C LYS A 138 2.69 -21.11 0.13
N GLN A 139 1.67 -21.50 0.90
CA GLN A 139 1.77 -21.51 2.37
C GLN A 139 2.93 -22.39 2.81
N GLY A 140 3.73 -21.88 3.76
CA GLY A 140 4.95 -22.53 4.22
C GLY A 140 6.23 -22.11 3.49
N ASP A 141 6.13 -21.45 2.34
CA ASP A 141 7.30 -20.85 1.68
C ASP A 141 7.89 -19.74 2.56
N ARG A 142 9.22 -19.57 2.48
CA ARG A 142 9.89 -18.53 3.24
C ARG A 142 9.58 -17.13 2.72
N ILE A 143 9.17 -16.25 3.65
CA ILE A 143 8.77 -14.87 3.35
C ILE A 143 9.66 -13.90 4.11
N ALA A 144 10.20 -12.89 3.43
CA ALA A 144 10.78 -11.71 4.04
C ALA A 144 9.79 -10.55 3.95
N THR A 145 9.43 -9.96 5.09
CA THR A 145 8.54 -8.79 5.15
C THR A 145 9.31 -7.59 5.66
N ILE A 146 9.31 -6.49 4.90
CA ILE A 146 10.02 -5.24 5.21
C ILE A 146 9.00 -4.11 5.21
N ALA A 147 8.38 -3.87 6.35
CA ALA A 147 7.28 -2.92 6.50
C ALA A 147 7.31 -2.23 7.88
N GLY A 148 6.37 -1.32 8.15
CA GLY A 148 6.30 -0.52 9.37
C GLY A 148 5.94 -1.26 10.66
N HIS A 149 6.19 -2.56 10.73
CA HIS A 149 5.98 -3.32 11.96
C HIS A 149 7.05 -3.00 13.00
N LYS A 150 6.62 -2.51 14.17
CA LYS A 150 7.53 -2.29 15.32
C LYS A 150 7.89 -3.62 15.99
N VAL A 151 8.65 -4.44 15.29
CA VAL A 151 9.06 -5.80 15.77
C VAL A 151 10.24 -5.78 16.72
N ILE A 152 11.01 -4.69 16.72
CA ILE A 152 12.13 -4.44 17.63
C ILE A 152 12.04 -2.99 18.13
N ASP A 153 12.77 -2.68 19.19
CA ASP A 153 12.84 -1.32 19.71
C ASP A 153 13.47 -0.38 18.68
N VAL A 154 12.79 0.72 18.34
CA VAL A 154 13.30 1.70 17.37
C VAL A 154 14.63 2.35 17.79
N LYS A 155 14.96 2.30 19.08
CA LYS A 155 16.23 2.79 19.64
C LYS A 155 17.36 1.77 19.59
N GLN A 156 17.10 0.55 19.11
CA GLN A 156 18.11 -0.51 19.03
C GLN A 156 19.22 -0.11 18.05
N LYS A 157 20.46 -0.10 18.50
CA LYS A 157 21.63 0.34 17.70
C LYS A 157 22.43 -0.82 17.07
N LYS A 158 22.18 -2.06 17.50
CA LYS A 158 22.91 -3.24 17.03
C LYS A 158 21.97 -4.29 16.42
N PRO A 159 22.39 -5.03 15.38
CA PRO A 159 21.60 -6.14 14.84
C PRO A 159 21.32 -7.22 15.91
N PRO A 160 20.32 -8.10 15.70
CA PRO A 160 19.49 -8.20 14.47
C PRO A 160 18.39 -7.15 14.41
N TYR A 161 18.17 -6.59 13.20
CA TYR A 161 17.07 -5.64 12.94
C TYR A 161 15.81 -6.34 12.42
N TRP A 162 15.62 -7.60 12.80
CA TRP A 162 14.52 -8.47 12.41
C TRP A 162 14.15 -9.46 13.51
N VAL A 163 13.00 -10.08 13.35
CA VAL A 163 12.57 -11.22 14.15
C VAL A 163 12.07 -12.34 13.24
N TYR A 164 12.22 -13.58 13.69
CA TYR A 164 11.67 -14.74 13.00
C TYR A 164 10.30 -15.10 13.56
N ASN A 165 9.34 -15.27 12.67
CA ASN A 165 8.07 -15.92 12.93
C ASN A 165 8.13 -17.34 12.36
N ASN A 166 8.61 -18.27 13.17
CA ASN A 166 8.81 -19.66 12.75
C ASN A 166 7.50 -20.37 12.39
N ASN A 167 6.39 -19.93 12.97
CA ASN A 167 5.07 -20.52 12.67
C ASN A 167 4.62 -20.29 11.23
N GLU A 168 4.93 -19.14 10.65
CA GLU A 168 4.57 -18.79 9.26
C GLU A 168 5.80 -18.80 8.31
N ASN A 169 6.96 -19.33 8.76
CA ASN A 169 8.23 -19.31 8.03
C ASN A 169 8.58 -17.91 7.49
N GLN A 170 8.38 -16.89 8.34
CA GLN A 170 8.48 -15.48 7.97
C GLN A 170 9.60 -14.78 8.75
N ILE A 171 10.31 -13.88 8.06
CA ILE A 171 11.25 -12.94 8.68
C ILE A 171 10.62 -11.55 8.59
N LEU A 172 10.46 -10.91 9.75
CA LEU A 172 9.92 -9.57 9.87
C LEU A 172 11.07 -8.58 10.09
N PHE A 173 11.46 -7.88 9.05
CA PHE A 173 12.48 -6.84 9.10
C PHE A 173 11.89 -5.50 9.53
N SER A 174 12.64 -4.75 10.32
CA SER A 174 12.29 -3.40 10.71
C SER A 174 12.64 -2.40 9.61
N SER A 175 11.67 -1.70 9.04
CA SER A 175 11.92 -0.60 8.11
C SER A 175 12.49 0.65 8.79
N TYR A 176 12.34 0.77 10.13
CA TYR A 176 12.85 1.90 10.93
C TYR A 176 14.38 1.94 11.04
N HIS A 177 15.03 0.78 10.95
CA HIS A 177 16.50 0.65 11.09
C HIS A 177 17.22 0.56 9.74
N LEU A 178 16.46 0.56 8.64
CA LEU A 178 17.04 0.49 7.31
C LEU A 178 17.73 1.81 6.95
N SER A 179 19.05 1.80 6.97
CA SER A 179 19.91 2.95 6.68
C SER A 179 21.16 2.47 5.94
N ASN A 180 21.92 3.41 5.37
CA ASN A 180 23.19 3.09 4.66
C ASN A 180 24.18 2.30 5.53
N ILE A 181 24.20 2.54 6.84
CA ILE A 181 25.09 1.85 7.77
C ILE A 181 24.62 0.42 8.05
N ASN A 182 23.31 0.23 8.17
CA ASN A 182 22.72 -1.02 8.64
C ASN A 182 22.32 -1.97 7.51
N ILE A 183 22.21 -1.47 6.28
CA ILE A 183 21.67 -2.21 5.12
C ILE A 183 22.41 -3.50 4.82
N LYS A 184 23.73 -3.54 5.06
CA LYS A 184 24.57 -4.73 4.92
C LYS A 184 24.04 -5.93 5.69
N TYR A 185 23.58 -5.73 6.93
CA TYR A 185 23.03 -6.81 7.78
C TYR A 185 21.73 -7.38 7.21
N TYR A 186 20.93 -6.54 6.53
CA TYR A 186 19.72 -7.01 5.84
C TYR A 186 20.08 -7.90 4.65
N ILE A 187 21.08 -7.51 3.87
CA ILE A 187 21.53 -8.29 2.70
C ILE A 187 22.15 -9.62 3.15
N GLU A 188 22.98 -9.60 4.21
CA GLU A 188 23.55 -10.82 4.81
C GLU A 188 22.44 -11.79 5.25
N GLU A 189 21.41 -11.28 5.93
CA GLU A 189 20.29 -12.11 6.40
C GLU A 189 19.41 -12.61 5.23
N LEU A 190 19.17 -11.80 4.20
CA LEU A 190 18.46 -12.24 3.00
C LEU A 190 19.21 -13.35 2.27
N ASN A 191 20.54 -13.25 2.12
CA ASN A 191 21.38 -14.30 1.55
C ASN A 191 21.39 -15.59 2.38
N LYS A 192 21.35 -15.47 3.71
CA LYS A 192 21.28 -16.61 4.62
C LYS A 192 19.92 -17.30 4.57
N SER A 193 18.85 -16.52 4.59
CA SER A 193 17.48 -17.03 4.72
C SER A 193 16.84 -17.42 3.40
N LYS A 194 17.30 -16.87 2.27
CA LYS A 194 16.86 -17.17 0.90
C LYS A 194 15.33 -17.15 0.74
N PRO A 195 14.66 -16.04 1.02
CA PRO A 195 13.19 -15.98 0.93
C PRO A 195 12.70 -16.17 -0.50
N LEU A 196 11.60 -16.90 -0.66
CA LEU A 196 10.93 -17.05 -1.95
C LEU A 196 10.02 -15.85 -2.27
N LEU A 197 9.54 -15.18 -1.24
CA LEU A 197 8.76 -13.94 -1.35
C LEU A 197 9.42 -12.82 -0.56
N ILE A 198 9.59 -11.66 -1.19
CA ILE A 198 9.88 -10.40 -0.50
C ILE A 198 8.63 -9.53 -0.58
N HIS A 199 8.11 -9.09 0.56
CA HIS A 199 6.92 -8.25 0.66
C HIS A 199 7.22 -7.02 1.50
N GLY A 200 6.81 -5.83 1.07
CA GLY A 200 7.04 -4.64 1.89
C GLY A 200 6.83 -3.32 1.20
N TYR A 201 7.35 -2.29 1.84
CA TYR A 201 7.31 -0.94 1.30
C TYR A 201 8.21 -0.83 0.07
N PRO A 202 7.71 -0.30 -1.06
CA PRO A 202 8.51 -0.02 -2.25
C PRO A 202 9.83 0.70 -1.93
N SER A 203 9.78 1.74 -1.11
CA SER A 203 10.96 2.51 -0.71
C SER A 203 12.01 1.69 0.02
N SER A 204 11.58 0.77 0.90
CA SER A 204 12.49 -0.09 1.66
C SER A 204 13.14 -1.15 0.77
N ILE A 205 12.36 -1.77 -0.12
CA ILE A 205 12.88 -2.76 -1.08
C ILE A 205 13.82 -2.08 -2.09
N TYR A 206 13.49 -0.86 -2.52
CA TYR A 206 14.33 -0.06 -3.41
C TYR A 206 15.70 0.25 -2.80
N LEU A 207 15.78 0.64 -1.51
CA LEU A 207 17.07 0.86 -0.84
C LEU A 207 17.94 -0.37 -0.83
N LEU A 208 17.36 -1.55 -0.55
CA LEU A 208 18.09 -2.82 -0.64
C LEU A 208 18.60 -3.06 -2.06
N ALA A 209 17.75 -2.86 -3.06
CA ALA A 209 18.08 -3.04 -4.47
C ALA A 209 19.20 -2.10 -4.92
N LEU A 210 19.13 -0.83 -4.53
CA LEU A 210 20.13 0.16 -4.84
C LEU A 210 21.50 -0.20 -4.22
N TYR A 211 21.49 -0.63 -2.96
CA TYR A 211 22.73 -1.09 -2.28
C TYR A 211 23.34 -2.30 -2.98
N ILE A 212 22.53 -3.28 -3.39
CA ILE A 212 22.97 -4.45 -4.14
C ILE A 212 23.67 -4.04 -5.44
N ILE A 213 23.06 -3.14 -6.22
CA ILE A 213 23.60 -2.68 -7.50
C ILE A 213 24.89 -1.88 -7.29
N ASN A 214 24.88 -0.88 -6.40
CA ASN A 214 26.01 0.01 -6.19
C ASN A 214 27.26 -0.68 -5.63
N ASN A 215 27.08 -1.78 -4.91
CA ASN A 215 28.18 -2.57 -4.36
C ASN A 215 28.47 -3.85 -5.15
N ASN A 216 27.85 -4.03 -6.34
CA ASN A 216 28.02 -5.21 -7.19
C ASN A 216 27.81 -6.53 -6.43
N ILE A 217 26.83 -6.58 -5.52
CA ILE A 217 26.58 -7.75 -4.68
C ILE A 217 25.87 -8.83 -5.49
N LEU A 218 26.45 -10.01 -5.53
CA LEU A 218 25.81 -11.20 -6.07
C LEU A 218 25.02 -11.89 -4.96
N LEU A 219 23.69 -11.87 -5.10
CA LEU A 219 22.81 -12.62 -4.22
C LEU A 219 22.96 -14.13 -4.53
N ASN A 220 23.00 -14.94 -3.48
CA ASN A 220 23.05 -16.41 -3.62
C ASN A 220 21.66 -17.06 -3.68
N PHE A 221 20.63 -16.27 -3.90
CA PHE A 221 19.25 -16.69 -4.08
C PHE A 221 18.54 -15.73 -5.06
N GLN A 222 17.42 -16.18 -5.58
CA GLN A 222 16.47 -15.36 -6.36
C GLN A 222 15.06 -15.58 -5.79
N PRO A 223 14.37 -14.54 -5.32
CA PRO A 223 12.97 -14.67 -4.91
C PRO A 223 12.10 -15.00 -6.13
N LYS A 224 11.03 -15.77 -5.94
CA LYS A 224 10.04 -16.03 -7.01
C LYS A 224 9.13 -14.85 -7.27
N MET A 225 8.88 -14.05 -6.23
CA MET A 225 7.96 -12.92 -6.27
C MET A 225 8.42 -11.81 -5.33
N ILE A 226 8.23 -10.58 -5.76
CA ILE A 226 8.36 -9.39 -4.91
C ILE A 226 7.02 -8.68 -4.92
N VAL A 227 6.47 -8.35 -3.73
CA VAL A 227 5.20 -7.63 -3.61
C VAL A 227 5.43 -6.29 -2.93
N ALA A 228 5.15 -5.24 -3.67
CA ALA A 228 5.18 -3.85 -3.21
C ALA A 228 3.78 -3.42 -2.73
N SER A 229 3.67 -2.86 -1.54
CA SER A 229 2.39 -2.43 -0.96
C SER A 229 2.53 -1.22 -0.04
N SER A 230 1.39 -0.58 0.23
CA SER A 230 1.24 0.50 1.24
C SER A 230 1.90 1.84 0.93
N GLU A 231 2.68 1.94 -0.12
CA GLU A 231 3.25 3.16 -0.70
C GLU A 231 3.10 3.08 -2.23
N THR A 232 3.19 4.22 -2.91
CA THR A 232 3.22 4.25 -4.37
C THR A 232 4.54 3.66 -4.88
N LEU A 233 4.46 2.67 -5.76
CA LEU A 233 5.63 2.11 -6.44
C LEU A 233 5.97 3.00 -7.65
N LEU A 234 7.09 3.72 -7.56
CA LEU A 234 7.59 4.56 -8.65
C LEU A 234 8.21 3.70 -9.76
N ASP A 235 8.05 4.10 -11.03
CA ASP A 235 8.56 3.33 -12.17
C ASP A 235 10.07 3.09 -12.11
N GLN A 236 10.83 4.10 -11.66
CA GLN A 236 12.27 3.98 -11.45
C GLN A 236 12.59 2.96 -10.33
N HIS A 237 11.84 2.97 -9.22
CA HIS A 237 12.03 2.01 -8.15
C HIS A 237 11.76 0.58 -8.64
N ARG A 238 10.69 0.37 -9.41
CA ARG A 238 10.39 -0.94 -10.03
C ARG A 238 11.58 -1.45 -10.84
N LYS A 239 12.09 -0.64 -11.76
CA LYS A 239 13.22 -1.03 -12.63
C LYS A 239 14.46 -1.43 -11.84
N ILE A 240 14.81 -0.66 -10.81
CA ILE A 240 15.97 -0.93 -9.96
C ILE A 240 15.78 -2.20 -9.13
N ILE A 241 14.58 -2.39 -8.54
CA ILE A 241 14.26 -3.60 -7.75
C ILE A 241 14.33 -4.83 -8.65
N GLU A 242 13.69 -4.81 -9.82
CA GLU A 242 13.66 -5.95 -10.74
C GLU A 242 15.06 -6.28 -11.26
N LYS A 243 15.89 -5.27 -11.54
CA LYS A 243 17.30 -5.45 -11.93
C LYS A 243 18.13 -6.12 -10.83
N ALA A 244 18.00 -5.63 -9.58
CA ALA A 244 18.81 -6.13 -8.46
C ALA A 244 18.47 -7.57 -8.05
N PHE A 245 17.17 -7.88 -7.97
CA PHE A 245 16.69 -9.19 -7.54
C PHE A 245 16.43 -10.17 -8.69
N LYS A 246 16.53 -9.72 -9.94
CA LYS A 246 16.22 -10.48 -11.17
C LYS A 246 14.81 -11.11 -11.13
N THR A 247 13.86 -10.40 -10.49
CA THR A 247 12.51 -10.90 -10.21
C THR A 247 11.50 -9.79 -10.37
N LYS A 248 10.35 -10.10 -10.97
CA LYS A 248 9.24 -9.19 -11.20
C LYS A 248 8.65 -8.66 -9.88
N VAL A 249 8.34 -7.37 -9.85
CA VAL A 249 7.60 -6.72 -8.77
C VAL A 249 6.11 -6.71 -9.10
N TYR A 250 5.30 -7.07 -8.12
CA TYR A 250 3.84 -7.04 -8.17
C TYR A 250 3.30 -6.00 -7.21
N ILE A 251 2.28 -5.26 -7.62
CA ILE A 251 1.58 -4.30 -6.77
C ILE A 251 0.44 -5.00 -6.03
N TRP A 252 0.33 -4.68 -4.74
CA TRP A 252 -0.81 -4.97 -3.89
C TRP A 252 -1.32 -3.66 -3.30
N TYR A 253 -2.46 -3.19 -3.80
CA TYR A 253 -3.17 -2.07 -3.22
C TYR A 253 -4.33 -2.58 -2.37
N GLY A 254 -4.49 -2.01 -1.20
CA GLY A 254 -5.60 -2.24 -0.29
C GLY A 254 -5.56 -1.25 0.86
N ASN A 255 -6.70 -1.08 1.51
CA ASN A 255 -6.84 -0.22 2.68
C ASN A 255 -7.41 -1.00 3.87
N THR A 256 -7.17 -0.48 5.08
CA THR A 256 -7.65 -1.07 6.32
C THR A 256 -9.17 -1.15 6.37
N GLU A 257 -9.85 -0.24 5.73
CA GLU A 257 -11.31 -0.14 5.61
C GLU A 257 -11.92 -1.24 4.74
N GLN A 258 -11.10 -1.96 3.96
CA GLN A 258 -11.50 -2.98 2.98
C GLN A 258 -12.45 -2.45 1.90
N CYS A 259 -12.37 -1.15 1.59
CA CYS A 259 -13.19 -0.46 0.60
C CYS A 259 -12.52 -0.33 -0.77
N GLY A 260 -11.53 -1.14 -1.06
CA GLY A 260 -10.84 -1.18 -2.35
C GLY A 260 -9.67 -2.16 -2.30
N HIS A 261 -9.61 -3.03 -3.29
CA HIS A 261 -8.54 -4.01 -3.41
C HIS A 261 -8.16 -4.17 -4.87
N ILE A 262 -6.90 -3.87 -5.20
CA ILE A 262 -6.37 -3.96 -6.56
C ILE A 262 -5.06 -4.74 -6.52
N THR A 263 -4.94 -5.73 -7.39
CA THR A 263 -3.74 -6.58 -7.46
C THR A 263 -3.20 -6.65 -8.89
N GLU A 264 -1.89 -6.63 -9.00
CA GLU A 264 -1.20 -6.82 -10.27
C GLU A 264 -1.12 -8.32 -10.62
N CYS A 265 -1.50 -8.67 -11.84
CA CYS A 265 -1.40 -10.02 -12.34
C CYS A 265 -0.02 -10.30 -12.98
N GLU A 266 0.24 -11.56 -13.38
CA GLU A 266 1.49 -11.97 -14.01
C GLU A 266 1.76 -11.29 -15.36
N TYR A 267 0.72 -10.73 -16.00
CA TYR A 267 0.85 -9.93 -17.23
C TYR A 267 1.02 -8.43 -16.98
N GLY A 268 1.16 -8.00 -15.71
CA GLY A 268 1.39 -6.60 -15.34
C GLY A 268 0.15 -5.71 -15.36
N LYS A 269 -1.05 -6.28 -15.42
CA LYS A 269 -2.30 -5.53 -15.33
C LYS A 269 -2.83 -5.49 -13.91
N LEU A 270 -3.34 -4.34 -13.50
CA LEU A 270 -3.93 -4.10 -12.18
C LEU A 270 -5.42 -4.38 -12.24
N HIS A 271 -5.89 -5.38 -11.51
CA HIS A 271 -7.30 -5.77 -11.47
C HIS A 271 -7.95 -5.38 -10.15
N ILE A 272 -9.08 -4.68 -10.19
CA ILE A 272 -9.98 -4.54 -9.04
C ILE A 272 -10.52 -5.94 -8.71
N GLN A 273 -10.53 -6.31 -7.44
CA GLN A 273 -11.01 -7.61 -6.99
C GLN A 273 -12.52 -7.56 -6.68
N PRO A 274 -13.40 -8.04 -7.59
CA PRO A 274 -14.84 -7.81 -7.48
C PRO A 274 -15.52 -8.62 -6.36
N ARG A 275 -14.82 -9.60 -5.79
CA ARG A 275 -15.29 -10.38 -4.63
C ARG A 275 -14.81 -9.83 -3.28
N HIS A 276 -13.93 -8.81 -3.31
CA HIS A 276 -13.40 -8.18 -2.10
C HIS A 276 -14.26 -6.98 -1.68
N SER A 277 -14.56 -6.11 -2.61
CA SER A 277 -15.32 -4.88 -2.41
C SER A 277 -16.00 -4.44 -3.70
N TYR A 278 -17.14 -3.79 -3.59
CA TYR A 278 -17.72 -3.08 -4.73
C TYR A 278 -17.02 -1.75 -4.88
N VAL A 279 -16.38 -1.53 -6.01
CA VAL A 279 -15.58 -0.33 -6.26
C VAL A 279 -16.15 0.47 -7.43
N ARG A 280 -16.44 1.73 -7.16
CA ARG A 280 -16.71 2.75 -8.16
C ARG A 280 -15.50 3.67 -8.28
N ILE A 281 -15.26 4.18 -9.47
CA ILE A 281 -14.25 5.20 -9.73
C ILE A 281 -14.99 6.46 -10.11
N LEU A 282 -15.02 7.44 -9.20
CA LEU A 282 -15.85 8.64 -9.34
C LEU A 282 -15.01 9.87 -9.66
N ASP A 283 -15.50 10.69 -10.58
CA ASP A 283 -14.96 12.03 -10.85
C ASP A 283 -15.31 13.02 -9.72
N ASP A 284 -14.92 14.28 -9.90
CA ASP A 284 -15.18 15.34 -8.90
C ASP A 284 -16.67 15.74 -8.84
N LYS A 285 -17.49 15.29 -9.80
CA LYS A 285 -18.96 15.44 -9.79
C LYS A 285 -19.69 14.22 -9.22
N ASN A 286 -18.95 13.26 -8.64
CA ASN A 286 -19.46 11.99 -8.13
C ASN A 286 -20.12 11.08 -9.20
N GLN A 287 -19.70 11.20 -10.45
CA GLN A 287 -20.14 10.34 -11.54
C GLN A 287 -19.08 9.30 -11.86
N ASP A 288 -19.52 8.09 -12.27
CA ASP A 288 -18.58 7.05 -12.69
C ASP A 288 -17.77 7.51 -13.91
N VAL A 289 -16.46 7.38 -13.84
CA VAL A 289 -15.57 7.73 -14.95
C VAL A 289 -15.69 6.72 -16.08
N LYS A 290 -15.50 7.19 -17.31
CA LYS A 290 -15.38 6.33 -18.48
C LYS A 290 -14.01 5.67 -18.55
N GLU A 291 -13.86 4.67 -19.38
CA GLU A 291 -12.55 4.04 -19.70
C GLU A 291 -11.54 5.11 -20.11
N GLY A 292 -10.31 4.99 -19.60
CA GLY A 292 -9.26 6.01 -19.70
C GLY A 292 -9.40 7.17 -18.70
N GLY A 293 -10.55 7.29 -18.01
CA GLY A 293 -10.82 8.36 -17.07
C GLY A 293 -10.11 8.16 -15.73
N ARG A 294 -9.81 9.28 -15.07
CA ARG A 294 -9.23 9.34 -13.72
C ARG A 294 -10.30 9.71 -12.71
N GLY A 295 -10.30 9.01 -11.56
CA GLY A 295 -11.25 9.32 -10.49
C GLY A 295 -10.82 8.73 -9.15
N ARG A 296 -11.62 9.01 -8.12
CA ARG A 296 -11.43 8.53 -6.75
C ARG A 296 -12.00 7.13 -6.60
N ILE A 297 -11.32 6.30 -5.81
CA ILE A 297 -11.85 5.01 -5.37
C ILE A 297 -12.91 5.25 -4.30
N VAL A 298 -14.14 4.90 -4.60
CA VAL A 298 -15.26 4.87 -3.65
C VAL A 298 -15.74 3.42 -3.54
N GLY A 299 -15.66 2.85 -2.34
CA GLY A 299 -15.88 1.42 -2.16
C GLY A 299 -16.88 1.03 -1.08
N THR A 300 -17.51 -0.13 -1.27
CA THR A 300 -18.37 -0.80 -0.29
C THR A 300 -17.71 -2.12 0.11
N ASN A 301 -17.49 -2.34 1.41
CA ASN A 301 -16.77 -3.50 1.91
C ASN A 301 -17.70 -4.69 2.20
N PHE A 302 -17.77 -5.68 1.28
CA PHE A 302 -18.58 -6.88 1.52
C PHE A 302 -18.06 -7.79 2.63
N LEU A 303 -16.75 -7.80 2.84
CA LEU A 303 -16.11 -8.82 3.69
C LEU A 303 -16.38 -8.57 5.16
N ASN A 304 -16.52 -7.30 5.55
CA ASN A 304 -16.53 -6.93 6.96
C ASN A 304 -17.91 -6.52 7.48
N LYS A 305 -18.74 -7.50 7.73
CA LYS A 305 -20.08 -7.31 8.30
C LYS A 305 -20.08 -6.74 9.73
N CYS A 306 -18.93 -6.73 10.42
CA CYS A 306 -18.78 -6.11 11.73
C CYS A 306 -18.65 -4.59 11.68
N PHE A 307 -18.22 -4.06 10.54
CA PHE A 307 -18.05 -2.64 10.32
C PHE A 307 -18.31 -2.31 8.84
N PRO A 308 -19.59 -2.41 8.43
CA PRO A 308 -19.98 -2.17 7.06
C PRO A 308 -19.74 -0.70 6.69
N LEU A 309 -19.02 -0.48 5.61
CA LEU A 309 -18.78 0.84 5.03
C LEU A 309 -19.38 0.84 3.61
N ILE A 310 -20.32 1.73 3.37
CA ILE A 310 -21.04 1.84 2.09
C ILE A 310 -20.63 3.14 1.39
N ASN A 311 -20.22 3.03 0.13
CA ASN A 311 -19.72 4.15 -0.67
C ASN A 311 -18.66 4.99 0.06
N TYR A 312 -17.70 4.31 0.67
CA TYR A 312 -16.62 4.95 1.42
C TYR A 312 -15.60 5.56 0.46
N ASP A 313 -15.40 6.87 0.56
CA ASP A 313 -14.38 7.59 -0.18
C ASP A 313 -13.01 7.35 0.45
N THR A 314 -12.15 6.64 -0.26
CA THR A 314 -10.79 6.34 0.21
C THR A 314 -9.83 7.53 0.10
N ASN A 315 -10.20 8.55 -0.68
CA ASN A 315 -9.34 9.63 -1.16
C ASN A 315 -8.13 9.16 -1.99
N ASP A 316 -8.12 7.90 -2.44
CA ASP A 316 -7.10 7.39 -3.33
C ASP A 316 -7.60 7.49 -4.78
N TYR A 317 -6.78 8.04 -5.69
CA TYR A 317 -7.09 8.22 -7.09
C TYR A 317 -6.48 7.12 -7.95
N VAL A 318 -7.21 6.73 -8.99
CA VAL A 318 -6.76 5.77 -10.00
C VAL A 318 -7.16 6.24 -11.40
N THR A 319 -6.47 5.75 -12.41
CA THR A 319 -6.87 5.89 -13.81
C THR A 319 -7.40 4.55 -14.30
N LEU A 320 -8.65 4.50 -14.74
CA LEU A 320 -9.26 3.33 -15.34
C LEU A 320 -8.59 3.06 -16.69
N SER A 321 -8.23 1.82 -16.99
CA SER A 321 -7.61 1.51 -18.28
C SER A 321 -8.61 1.68 -19.42
N SER A 322 -8.16 2.20 -20.55
CA SER A 322 -8.93 2.23 -21.80
C SER A 322 -9.05 0.83 -22.42
N ASN A 323 -8.20 -0.11 -22.04
CA ASN A 323 -8.25 -1.51 -22.45
C ASN A 323 -8.61 -2.41 -21.27
N GLN A 324 -9.83 -2.94 -21.28
CA GLN A 324 -10.37 -3.80 -20.23
C GLN A 324 -10.12 -5.31 -20.48
N THR A 325 -9.17 -5.66 -21.38
CA THR A 325 -8.81 -7.04 -21.65
C THR A 325 -7.45 -7.42 -21.06
N CYS A 326 -7.34 -8.65 -20.55
CA CYS A 326 -6.09 -9.21 -20.06
C CYS A 326 -5.98 -10.70 -20.36
N GLN A 327 -4.78 -11.15 -20.73
CA GLN A 327 -4.48 -12.55 -20.98
C GLN A 327 -4.69 -13.46 -19.76
N CYS A 328 -4.62 -12.92 -18.55
CA CYS A 328 -4.85 -13.67 -17.32
C CYS A 328 -6.30 -14.12 -17.13
N LYS A 329 -7.25 -13.54 -17.88
CA LYS A 329 -8.70 -13.82 -17.84
C LYS A 329 -9.33 -13.69 -16.44
N ARG A 330 -8.63 -13.03 -15.50
CA ARG A 330 -9.18 -12.77 -14.15
C ARG A 330 -10.26 -11.70 -14.21
N PRO A 331 -11.31 -11.84 -13.40
CA PRO A 331 -12.39 -10.88 -13.34
C PRO A 331 -11.91 -9.54 -12.75
N GLY A 332 -12.70 -8.49 -12.98
CA GLY A 332 -12.52 -7.16 -12.40
C GLY A 332 -12.03 -6.13 -13.40
N LYS A 333 -12.51 -4.89 -13.21
CA LYS A 333 -12.07 -3.75 -14.02
C LYS A 333 -10.56 -3.58 -13.94
N ILE A 334 -9.96 -3.23 -15.07
CA ILE A 334 -8.52 -3.05 -15.18
C ILE A 334 -8.18 -1.58 -14.94
N ILE A 335 -7.28 -1.36 -14.01
CA ILE A 335 -6.70 -0.05 -13.69
C ILE A 335 -5.39 0.11 -14.46
N GLU A 336 -5.22 1.25 -15.10
CA GLU A 336 -3.96 1.59 -15.78
C GLU A 336 -2.87 1.90 -14.76
N LYS A 337 -3.22 2.71 -13.75
CA LYS A 337 -2.30 3.07 -12.67
C LYS A 337 -3.04 3.48 -11.40
N ILE A 338 -2.36 3.34 -10.28
CA ILE A 338 -2.74 3.90 -8.99
C ILE A 338 -2.03 5.25 -8.88
N ASP A 339 -2.81 6.32 -8.88
CA ASP A 339 -2.28 7.70 -8.88
C ASP A 339 -1.90 8.19 -7.48
N GLY A 340 -2.40 7.51 -6.43
CA GLY A 340 -2.19 7.93 -5.04
C GLY A 340 -3.24 8.93 -4.55
N ARG A 341 -2.93 9.63 -3.47
CA ARG A 341 -3.84 10.59 -2.84
C ARG A 341 -3.69 11.98 -3.43
N ILE A 342 -4.67 12.85 -3.17
CA ILE A 342 -4.58 14.25 -3.57
C ILE A 342 -3.39 14.96 -2.87
N GLU A 343 -3.00 14.50 -1.69
CA GLU A 343 -1.81 14.98 -0.99
C GLU A 343 -0.49 14.55 -1.68
N ASP A 344 -0.55 13.64 -2.65
CA ASP A 344 0.59 13.23 -3.48
C ASP A 344 0.74 14.11 -4.75
N TYR A 345 0.06 15.26 -4.79
CA TYR A 345 0.13 16.25 -5.86
C TYR A 345 0.69 17.57 -5.34
N ILE A 346 1.41 18.27 -6.22
CA ILE A 346 1.75 19.67 -6.03
C ILE A 346 0.65 20.50 -6.67
N ILE A 347 0.21 21.55 -6.00
CA ILE A 347 -0.68 22.57 -6.58
C ILE A 347 0.14 23.78 -7.03
N THR A 348 0.01 24.16 -8.29
CA THR A 348 0.70 25.35 -8.81
C THR A 348 -0.05 26.64 -8.43
N PRO A 349 0.59 27.83 -8.56
CA PRO A 349 -0.10 29.12 -8.37
C PRO A 349 -1.33 29.29 -9.25
N GLU A 350 -1.38 28.65 -10.43
CA GLU A 350 -2.51 28.63 -11.34
C GLU A 350 -3.59 27.61 -10.94
N LYS A 351 -3.45 27.00 -9.75
CA LYS A 351 -4.34 25.96 -9.22
C LYS A 351 -4.37 24.64 -10.01
N ASN A 352 -3.34 24.35 -10.78
CA ASN A 352 -3.20 23.05 -11.46
C ASN A 352 -2.64 22.01 -10.48
N LEU A 353 -3.23 20.80 -10.47
CA LEU A 353 -2.74 19.65 -9.70
C LEU A 353 -1.75 18.86 -10.54
N ILE A 354 -0.51 18.81 -10.13
CA ILE A 354 0.57 18.11 -10.82
C ILE A 354 1.03 16.93 -9.98
N GLY A 355 0.79 15.74 -10.47
CA GLY A 355 1.27 14.47 -9.88
C GLY A 355 2.40 13.85 -10.69
N ARG A 356 2.84 12.65 -10.28
CA ARG A 356 3.88 11.86 -10.98
C ARG A 356 5.17 12.63 -11.17
N LEU A 357 5.57 13.38 -10.15
CA LEU A 357 6.83 14.13 -10.16
C LEU A 357 8.08 13.25 -9.97
N ASP A 358 7.89 11.93 -9.77
CA ASP A 358 8.96 10.93 -9.86
C ASP A 358 9.72 10.98 -11.19
N HIS A 359 9.06 11.38 -12.27
CA HIS A 359 9.69 11.55 -13.58
C HIS A 359 10.76 12.66 -13.64
N LEU A 360 10.80 13.60 -12.68
CA LEU A 360 11.84 14.61 -12.58
C LEU A 360 13.23 13.98 -12.49
N PHE A 361 13.32 12.80 -11.91
CA PHE A 361 14.55 12.08 -11.61
C PHE A 361 14.91 10.99 -12.62
N LYS A 362 14.17 10.88 -13.75
CA LYS A 362 14.35 9.81 -14.75
C LYS A 362 15.75 9.74 -15.38
N HIS A 363 16.49 10.85 -15.36
CA HIS A 363 17.84 10.99 -15.92
C HIS A 363 18.90 11.21 -14.83
N SER A 364 18.56 11.00 -13.56
CA SER A 364 19.44 11.29 -12.40
C SER A 364 19.87 9.99 -11.73
N GLU A 365 21.00 9.43 -12.17
CA GLU A 365 21.53 8.16 -11.66
C GLU A 365 22.18 8.30 -10.27
N ASN A 366 22.55 9.53 -9.89
CA ASN A 366 23.27 9.83 -8.66
C ASN A 366 22.38 10.36 -7.54
N VAL A 367 21.07 10.42 -7.76
CA VAL A 367 20.07 10.67 -6.71
C VAL A 367 19.71 9.34 -6.04
N ILE A 368 20.05 9.23 -4.76
CA ILE A 368 19.72 8.05 -3.94
C ILE A 368 18.26 8.08 -3.53
N HIS A 369 17.82 9.25 -3.04
CA HIS A 369 16.45 9.52 -2.62
C HIS A 369 16.08 10.97 -2.91
N ALA A 370 14.81 11.20 -3.22
CA ALA A 370 14.26 12.54 -3.33
C ALA A 370 12.88 12.61 -2.67
N GLN A 371 12.56 13.76 -2.10
CA GLN A 371 11.25 14.10 -1.55
C GLN A 371 10.90 15.53 -1.92
N ILE A 372 9.68 15.78 -2.36
CA ILE A 372 9.21 17.12 -2.71
C ILE A 372 8.29 17.59 -1.60
N GLU A 373 8.61 18.72 -0.98
CA GLU A 373 7.81 19.34 0.06
C GLU A 373 7.15 20.64 -0.44
N GLN A 374 5.85 20.77 -0.20
CA GLN A 374 5.11 21.99 -0.50
C GLN A 374 4.48 22.58 0.78
N ASN A 375 4.97 23.74 1.22
CA ASN A 375 4.50 24.47 2.40
C ASN A 375 3.56 25.64 2.06
N ASN A 376 3.66 26.15 0.83
CA ASN A 376 2.77 27.19 0.30
C ASN A 376 2.57 26.99 -1.21
N ILE A 377 1.57 27.68 -1.79
CA ILE A 377 1.19 27.49 -3.20
C ILE A 377 2.26 27.97 -4.19
N ASN A 378 3.11 28.91 -3.76
CA ASN A 378 4.08 29.56 -4.65
C ASN A 378 5.45 28.87 -4.66
N GLU A 379 5.66 27.87 -3.79
CA GLU A 379 7.00 27.33 -3.56
C GLU A 379 6.96 25.82 -3.29
N ILE A 380 7.98 25.12 -3.80
CA ILE A 380 8.33 23.76 -3.41
C ILE A 380 9.80 23.67 -3.04
N VAL A 381 10.12 22.73 -2.15
CA VAL A 381 11.49 22.32 -1.83
C VAL A 381 11.70 20.88 -2.29
N ILE A 382 12.75 20.65 -3.07
CA ILE A 382 13.16 19.30 -3.50
C ILE A 382 14.32 18.87 -2.62
N HIS A 383 14.06 18.03 -1.64
CA HIS A 383 15.07 17.40 -0.80
C HIS A 383 15.72 16.25 -1.55
N ILE A 384 17.04 16.28 -1.68
CA ILE A 384 17.81 15.27 -2.44
C ILE A 384 18.88 14.65 -1.57
N ASN A 385 18.80 13.36 -1.35
CA ASN A 385 19.92 12.56 -0.87
C ASN A 385 20.68 12.04 -2.10
N LYS A 386 21.93 12.46 -2.24
CA LYS A 386 22.79 12.23 -3.40
C LYS A 386 24.04 11.44 -3.03
N ASN A 387 24.66 10.79 -4.04
CA ASN A 387 25.99 10.22 -3.91
C ASN A 387 27.07 11.25 -4.34
N GLU A 388 28.33 10.87 -4.19
CA GLU A 388 29.48 11.73 -4.49
C GLU A 388 29.61 12.11 -5.97
N LYS A 389 28.95 11.39 -6.88
CA LYS A 389 29.00 11.61 -8.33
C LYS A 389 27.90 12.56 -8.82
N TYR A 390 27.01 13.02 -7.93
CA TYR A 390 25.95 13.96 -8.30
C TYR A 390 26.54 15.29 -8.76
N SER A 391 26.02 15.82 -9.85
CA SER A 391 26.59 16.97 -10.53
C SER A 391 25.57 18.09 -10.77
N ASN A 392 26.05 19.30 -10.96
CA ASN A 392 25.23 20.45 -11.37
C ASN A 392 24.49 20.21 -12.69
N LYS A 393 25.00 19.30 -13.55
CA LYS A 393 24.31 18.90 -14.78
C LYS A 393 23.03 18.13 -14.48
N GLU A 394 23.05 17.21 -13.49
CA GLU A 394 21.86 16.47 -13.08
C GLU A 394 20.86 17.38 -12.38
N GLU A 395 21.34 18.32 -11.53
CA GLU A 395 20.47 19.32 -10.92
C GLU A 395 19.72 20.14 -11.97
N LYS A 396 20.45 20.61 -12.99
CA LYS A 396 19.86 21.36 -14.10
C LYS A 396 18.81 20.53 -14.85
N LEU A 397 19.06 19.24 -15.11
CA LEU A 397 18.08 18.35 -15.76
C LEU A 397 16.82 18.19 -14.90
N ILE A 398 16.97 18.04 -13.58
CA ILE A 398 15.84 17.97 -12.65
C ILE A 398 15.05 19.27 -12.66
N LEU A 399 15.75 20.42 -12.63
CA LEU A 399 15.12 21.73 -12.68
C LEU A 399 14.36 21.96 -13.99
N ASP A 400 14.95 21.61 -15.12
CA ASP A 400 14.35 21.77 -16.45
C ASP A 400 13.07 20.91 -16.57
N GLU A 401 13.11 19.64 -16.11
CA GLU A 401 11.94 18.76 -16.05
C GLU A 401 10.86 19.29 -15.09
N ALA A 402 11.28 19.85 -13.95
CA ALA A 402 10.35 20.44 -12.98
C ALA A 402 9.66 21.67 -13.59
N ARG A 403 10.41 22.53 -14.29
CA ARG A 403 9.87 23.71 -14.99
C ARG A 403 8.89 23.34 -16.10
N GLU A 404 9.18 22.28 -16.85
CA GLU A 404 8.27 21.78 -17.88
C GLU A 404 6.91 21.36 -17.30
N ARG A 405 6.91 20.73 -16.12
CA ARG A 405 5.70 20.18 -15.50
C ARG A 405 4.96 21.16 -14.60
N LEU A 406 5.69 21.91 -13.79
CA LEU A 406 5.14 22.80 -12.76
C LEU A 406 4.96 24.24 -13.24
N GLY A 407 5.51 24.59 -14.42
CA GLY A 407 5.47 25.94 -14.94
C GLY A 407 6.59 26.83 -14.42
N LYS A 408 6.51 28.14 -14.78
CA LYS A 408 7.58 29.12 -14.48
C LYS A 408 7.30 29.92 -13.20
N THR A 409 6.08 29.94 -12.74
CA THR A 409 5.60 30.80 -11.65
C THR A 409 5.95 30.25 -10.26
N ILE A 410 5.96 28.92 -10.10
CA ILE A 410 6.29 28.31 -8.82
C ILE A 410 7.80 28.40 -8.53
N ILE A 411 8.17 28.76 -7.32
CA ILE A 411 9.57 28.79 -6.86
C ILE A 411 10.00 27.35 -6.57
N ILE A 412 11.17 26.94 -7.08
CA ILE A 412 11.74 25.61 -6.88
C ILE A 412 13.09 25.75 -6.19
N ASN A 413 13.20 25.26 -4.97
CA ASN A 413 14.41 25.23 -4.18
C ASN A 413 14.92 23.78 -4.06
N PHE A 414 16.24 23.62 -4.00
CA PHE A 414 16.89 22.33 -3.70
C PHE A 414 17.47 22.37 -2.29
N ASP A 415 17.32 21.24 -1.59
CA ASP A 415 17.88 21.03 -0.25
C ASP A 415 18.59 19.69 -0.22
N TYR A 416 19.85 19.70 0.18
CA TYR A 416 20.73 18.54 0.24
C TYR A 416 21.06 18.09 1.67
N ASP A 417 20.73 18.90 2.64
CA ASP A 417 21.16 18.76 4.04
C ASP A 417 20.06 18.17 4.92
N THR A 418 18.80 18.45 4.60
CA THR A 418 17.66 17.94 5.38
C THR A 418 17.46 16.44 5.14
N PRO A 419 17.45 15.62 6.20
CA PRO A 419 17.13 14.20 6.07
C PRO A 419 15.74 13.97 5.48
N ILE A 420 15.64 13.04 4.54
CA ILE A 420 14.35 12.64 3.98
C ILE A 420 13.46 12.03 5.05
N ILE A 421 12.30 12.63 5.28
CA ILE A 421 11.39 12.30 6.37
C ILE A 421 10.45 11.15 5.95
N LYS A 422 10.39 10.13 6.81
CA LYS A 422 9.35 9.10 6.78
C LYS A 422 8.27 9.43 7.80
N ASP A 423 7.05 8.95 7.56
CA ASP A 423 5.95 9.13 8.51
C ASP A 423 6.14 8.28 9.79
N ASN A 424 5.24 8.44 10.76
CA ASN A 424 5.27 7.72 12.05
C ASN A 424 5.21 6.18 11.91
N ASN A 425 4.80 5.67 10.74
CA ASN A 425 4.75 4.24 10.40
C ASN A 425 5.93 3.82 9.53
N SER A 426 6.98 4.67 9.43
CA SER A 426 8.15 4.46 8.56
C SER A 426 7.83 4.35 7.07
N LYS A 427 6.67 4.86 6.64
CA LYS A 427 6.32 4.97 5.23
C LYS A 427 7.00 6.18 4.62
N PHE A 428 7.51 5.99 3.42
CA PHE A 428 8.04 7.06 2.60
C PHE A 428 6.90 7.73 1.81
N ARG A 429 6.88 9.06 1.82
CA ARG A 429 6.06 9.88 0.94
C ARG A 429 6.96 10.63 -0.02
N PHE A 430 6.75 10.42 -1.30
CA PHE A 430 7.52 11.13 -2.31
C PHE A 430 7.15 12.63 -2.37
N ILE A 431 5.87 12.94 -2.19
CA ILE A 431 5.38 14.32 -2.03
C ILE A 431 4.92 14.51 -0.58
N LYS A 432 5.44 15.50 0.09
CA LYS A 432 5.02 15.96 1.41
C LYS A 432 4.22 17.25 1.23
N GLN A 433 2.90 17.10 1.14
CA GLN A 433 1.99 18.19 0.96
C GLN A 433 1.52 18.71 2.32
N ASN A 434 1.89 19.96 2.66
CA ASN A 434 1.58 20.60 3.95
C ASN A 434 0.46 21.64 3.83
N ILE A 435 -0.04 21.91 2.61
CA ILE A 435 -1.18 22.81 2.40
C ILE A 435 -2.46 22.04 2.13
N ASN A 436 -3.60 22.61 2.48
CA ASN A 436 -4.90 22.00 2.24
C ASN A 436 -5.37 22.28 0.80
N ILE A 437 -5.00 21.41 -0.14
CA ILE A 437 -5.36 21.54 -1.54
C ILE A 437 -6.87 21.68 -1.74
N LYS A 438 -7.68 20.95 -0.95
CA LYS A 438 -9.16 20.97 -1.08
C LYS A 438 -9.75 22.33 -0.76
N GLU A 439 -9.13 23.10 0.15
CA GLU A 439 -9.57 24.47 0.46
C GLU A 439 -9.18 25.46 -0.64
N ILE A 440 -8.04 25.26 -1.26
CA ILE A 440 -7.55 26.14 -2.35
C ILE A 440 -8.35 25.92 -3.64
N LEU A 441 -8.86 24.70 -3.86
CA LEU A 441 -9.64 24.37 -5.06
C LEU A 441 -11.14 24.70 -4.93
N LYS A 442 -11.63 25.05 -3.74
CA LYS A 442 -12.97 25.59 -3.55
C LYS A 442 -13.04 27.03 -4.03
#